data_f13f1a7a5badbdac1a6be963298f93af
#
_entry.id   f13f1a7a5badbdac1a6be963298f93af
#
_cell.length_a   1.000
_cell.length_b   1.000
_cell.length_c   1.000
_cell.angle_alpha   90.00
_cell.angle_beta   90.00
_cell.angle_gamma   90.00
#
_symmetry.space_group_name_H-M   'P 1'
#
loop_
_entity.id
_entity.type
_entity.pdbx_description
1 polymer ?
#
loop_
_entity_poly.entity_id
_entity_poly.type
_entity_poly.pdbx_seq_one_letter_code
_entity_poly.pdbx_strand_id
1 'polypeptide(L)'
;MQAFVSGPDLQLIVDAEGDPSETMDSTVNKYFDIIGFDPRGAGSTTPAVMCFPDPVSQRNWELQITTEGMLGSGWDALQRNWQRTEALNSGCSVNDMSSPETDEPMMSYVNTRLVAEDMLTIIERHGEWREMQGQEAQKGRGCHGSEESQAILERTRWHRGEEPLLYWGRSYGTLLGSTFASLFPDRVNRAVLDGVVDMVKYYQGKGKNAITDADAIFERFGQYCHEAGPAGCPFFIEGGADAIKEAYWQLERQILNASIPVMASALRGPEVVTWTDIKAMQRVAVYQPLFAFPLLARRMSELSKGNAVPAADFKHGSHFGACPSNACSRAGPWSAECARAQDNGLYAMSAILCSDAEFLTTMSREEFTVMWNGLTADSSSLGDYWSQMQLSCIGWKAKPKYPFEGTFPLAMYICSSLTISRALGWDHCTSFALCIEYSRSGHTATCVCLFLSSWNTSS
;
A
#
# COMPACT_ATOMS: atom_id res chain seq x y z
N MET A 1 1.29 6.68 -7.86
CA MET A 1 0.50 5.66 -8.60
C MET A 1 -0.91 5.46 -8.05
N GLN A 2 -1.14 5.33 -6.74
CA GLN A 2 -2.50 5.16 -6.18
C GLN A 2 -3.46 6.33 -6.50
N ALA A 3 -2.99 7.57 -6.53
CA ALA A 3 -3.84 8.71 -6.85
C ALA A 3 -4.33 8.72 -8.31
N PHE A 4 -3.53 8.22 -9.26
CA PHE A 4 -3.97 8.07 -10.65
C PHE A 4 -5.05 7.01 -10.83
N VAL A 5 -5.04 5.98 -9.99
CA VAL A 5 -6.00 4.87 -10.08
C VAL A 5 -7.23 5.13 -9.22
N SER A 6 -7.05 5.72 -8.04
CA SER A 6 -8.14 5.91 -7.06
C SER A 6 -8.67 7.35 -6.99
N GLY A 7 -7.98 8.33 -7.57
CA GLY A 7 -8.39 9.73 -7.54
C GLY A 7 -9.77 9.96 -8.15
N PRO A 8 -10.04 9.50 -9.38
CA PRO A 8 -11.36 9.64 -9.99
C PRO A 8 -12.47 8.95 -9.19
N ASP A 9 -12.22 7.76 -8.65
CA ASP A 9 -13.21 7.05 -7.84
C ASP A 9 -13.47 7.77 -6.50
N LEU A 10 -12.42 8.30 -5.88
CA LEU A 10 -12.56 9.13 -4.67
C LEU A 10 -13.34 10.40 -4.96
N GLN A 11 -13.09 11.05 -6.09
CA GLN A 11 -13.81 12.26 -6.50
C GLN A 11 -15.30 11.97 -6.68
N LEU A 12 -15.66 10.87 -7.33
CA LEU A 12 -17.06 10.44 -7.46
C LEU A 12 -17.74 10.17 -6.11
N ILE A 13 -17.00 9.83 -5.07
CA ILE A 13 -17.53 9.55 -3.73
C ILE A 13 -17.70 10.84 -2.92
N VAL A 14 -16.79 11.79 -3.05
CA VAL A 14 -16.74 12.98 -2.18
C VAL A 14 -17.40 14.21 -2.80
N ASP A 15 -17.51 14.27 -4.13
CA ASP A 15 -18.13 15.39 -4.83
C ASP A 15 -19.67 15.31 -4.77
N ALA A 16 -20.32 16.46 -4.74
CA ALA A 16 -21.76 16.54 -4.86
C ALA A 16 -22.22 16.07 -6.24
N GLU A 17 -23.44 15.53 -6.32
CA GLU A 17 -24.06 15.19 -7.61
C GLU A 17 -24.40 16.44 -8.43
N GLY A 18 -24.14 16.40 -9.73
CA GLY A 18 -24.51 17.46 -10.69
C GLY A 18 -23.33 18.28 -11.19
N ASP A 19 -23.62 19.25 -12.06
CA ASP A 19 -22.62 20.14 -12.63
C ASP A 19 -22.26 21.25 -11.63
N PRO A 20 -20.96 21.44 -11.29
CA PRO A 20 -20.52 22.52 -10.41
C PRO A 20 -20.96 23.93 -10.87
N SER A 21 -21.16 24.11 -12.17
CA SER A 21 -21.61 25.39 -12.74
C SER A 21 -23.10 25.70 -12.57
N GLU A 22 -23.91 24.65 -12.31
CA GLU A 22 -25.36 24.76 -12.16
C GLU A 22 -25.83 24.88 -10.71
N THR A 23 -24.97 24.52 -9.73
CA THR A 23 -25.32 24.49 -8.32
C THR A 23 -24.75 25.68 -7.57
N MET A 24 -25.56 26.74 -7.42
CA MET A 24 -25.17 27.96 -6.72
C MET A 24 -25.24 27.88 -5.18
N ASP A 25 -25.77 26.79 -4.61
CA ASP A 25 -25.83 26.62 -3.16
C ASP A 25 -24.54 25.99 -2.62
N SER A 26 -23.56 26.84 -2.34
CA SER A 26 -22.23 26.44 -1.80
C SER A 26 -22.28 25.86 -0.37
N THR A 27 -23.42 25.87 0.29
CA THR A 27 -23.54 25.36 1.68
C THR A 27 -23.75 23.85 1.70
N VAL A 28 -24.34 23.27 0.66
CA VAL A 28 -24.70 21.86 0.57
C VAL A 28 -23.81 21.11 -0.43
N ASN A 29 -23.52 21.72 -1.58
CA ASN A 29 -22.80 21.08 -2.66
C ASN A 29 -21.31 21.46 -2.62
N LYS A 30 -20.45 20.47 -2.38
CA LYS A 30 -18.99 20.64 -2.35
C LYS A 30 -18.34 19.77 -3.41
N TYR A 31 -17.32 20.32 -4.04
CA TYR A 31 -16.48 19.66 -5.02
C TYR A 31 -15.02 19.77 -4.57
N PHE A 32 -14.24 18.73 -4.80
CA PHE A 32 -12.89 18.62 -4.29
C PHE A 32 -11.88 18.36 -5.40
N ASP A 33 -10.75 19.03 -5.35
CA ASP A 33 -9.57 18.64 -6.10
C ASP A 33 -8.84 17.53 -5.35
N ILE A 34 -8.64 16.40 -6.00
CA ILE A 34 -7.90 15.27 -5.42
C ILE A 34 -6.44 15.35 -5.87
N ILE A 35 -5.55 15.60 -4.93
CA ILE A 35 -4.11 15.67 -5.16
C ILE A 35 -3.45 14.42 -4.59
N GLY A 36 -2.81 13.65 -5.45
CA GLY A 36 -1.94 12.56 -5.06
C GLY A 36 -0.49 12.89 -5.39
N PHE A 37 0.41 12.47 -4.52
CA PHE A 37 1.86 12.63 -4.73
C PHE A 37 2.60 11.35 -4.38
N ASP A 38 3.74 11.16 -5.00
CA ASP A 38 4.68 10.12 -4.60
C ASP A 38 5.59 10.70 -3.50
N PRO A 39 5.72 10.03 -2.35
CA PRO A 39 6.64 10.47 -1.29
C PRO A 39 8.07 10.62 -1.80
N ARG A 40 8.88 11.41 -1.08
CA ARG A 40 10.31 11.55 -1.39
C ARG A 40 10.97 10.19 -1.54
N GLY A 41 11.77 10.03 -2.58
CA GLY A 41 12.42 8.79 -2.92
C GLY A 41 11.58 7.76 -3.65
N ALA A 42 10.26 7.93 -3.72
CA ALA A 42 9.35 6.95 -4.32
C ALA A 42 8.83 7.39 -5.69
N GLY A 43 8.55 6.42 -6.53
CA GLY A 43 7.84 6.58 -7.79
C GLY A 43 8.49 7.60 -8.73
N SER A 44 7.72 8.62 -9.11
CA SER A 44 8.15 9.70 -10.02
C SER A 44 8.80 10.89 -9.31
N THR A 45 8.86 10.89 -7.98
CA THR A 45 9.52 11.96 -7.22
C THR A 45 11.03 11.87 -7.40
N THR A 46 11.68 13.01 -7.69
CA THR A 46 13.13 13.09 -7.88
C THR A 46 13.76 13.92 -6.76
N PRO A 47 14.94 13.49 -6.25
CA PRO A 47 15.65 12.24 -6.58
C PRO A 47 14.91 11.00 -6.06
N ALA A 48 15.06 9.86 -6.78
CA ALA A 48 14.43 8.59 -6.45
C ALA A 48 15.38 7.65 -5.72
N VAL A 49 14.86 6.77 -4.86
CA VAL A 49 15.65 5.67 -4.27
C VAL A 49 16.10 4.72 -5.38
N MET A 50 17.40 4.58 -5.58
CA MET A 50 18.01 3.78 -6.61
C MET A 50 18.99 2.78 -5.99
N CYS A 51 18.68 1.48 -6.09
CA CYS A 51 19.52 0.41 -5.55
C CYS A 51 20.29 -0.36 -6.64
N PHE A 52 20.02 -0.08 -7.90
CA PHE A 52 20.62 -0.77 -9.04
C PHE A 52 21.14 0.22 -10.10
N PRO A 53 22.22 -0.11 -10.77
CA PRO A 53 22.80 0.75 -11.81
C PRO A 53 21.89 0.89 -13.04
N ASP A 54 21.02 -0.10 -13.29
CA ASP A 54 20.15 -0.16 -14.45
C ASP A 54 18.91 -1.07 -14.21
N PRO A 55 17.85 -0.92 -15.03
CA PRO A 55 16.63 -1.72 -14.89
C PRO A 55 16.83 -3.22 -15.14
N VAL A 56 17.83 -3.61 -15.92
CA VAL A 56 18.10 -5.02 -16.21
C VAL A 56 18.69 -5.72 -15.00
N SER A 57 19.64 -5.07 -14.33
CA SER A 57 20.24 -5.55 -13.08
C SER A 57 19.17 -5.68 -11.99
N GLN A 58 18.27 -4.70 -11.85
CA GLN A 58 17.14 -4.77 -10.94
C GLN A 58 16.24 -5.96 -11.28
N ARG A 59 15.85 -6.10 -12.53
CA ARG A 59 14.95 -7.19 -12.97
C ARG A 59 15.55 -8.56 -12.74
N ASN A 60 16.82 -8.74 -13.06
CA ASN A 60 17.52 -10.00 -12.80
C ASN A 60 17.52 -10.35 -11.30
N TRP A 61 17.74 -9.36 -10.45
CA TRP A 61 17.68 -9.53 -9.00
C TRP A 61 16.28 -9.97 -8.53
N GLU A 62 15.23 -9.34 -9.00
CA GLU A 62 13.84 -9.66 -8.66
C GLU A 62 13.45 -11.07 -9.10
N LEU A 63 13.86 -11.49 -10.30
CA LEU A 63 13.62 -12.85 -10.80
C LEU A 63 14.35 -13.90 -9.93
N GLN A 64 15.57 -13.61 -9.49
CA GLN A 64 16.28 -14.49 -8.56
C GLN A 64 15.57 -14.63 -7.22
N ILE A 65 15.09 -13.52 -6.63
CA ILE A 65 14.31 -13.55 -5.38
C ILE A 65 13.10 -14.49 -5.52
N THR A 66 12.37 -14.36 -6.61
CA THR A 66 11.19 -15.20 -6.86
C THR A 66 11.54 -16.67 -6.98
N THR A 67 12.69 -16.98 -7.57
CA THR A 67 13.16 -18.37 -7.78
C THR A 67 13.61 -19.02 -6.47
N GLU A 68 14.25 -18.24 -5.60
CA GLU A 68 14.79 -18.75 -4.33
C GLU A 68 13.71 -18.96 -3.26
N GLY A 69 12.56 -18.32 -3.41
CA GLY A 69 11.43 -18.43 -2.50
C GLY A 69 11.54 -17.56 -1.24
N MET A 70 10.38 -17.25 -0.66
CA MET A 70 10.26 -16.45 0.54
C MET A 70 10.54 -17.24 1.83
N LEU A 71 10.55 -16.54 2.98
CA LEU A 71 10.56 -17.18 4.30
C LEU A 71 9.47 -18.24 4.39
N GLY A 72 9.78 -19.38 5.00
CA GLY A 72 8.87 -20.54 5.10
C GLY A 72 8.94 -21.51 3.91
N SER A 73 9.57 -21.16 2.79
CA SER A 73 9.66 -22.01 1.58
C SER A 73 10.62 -23.20 1.71
N GLY A 74 11.42 -23.27 2.77
CA GLY A 74 12.36 -24.37 3.02
C GLY A 74 13.24 -24.11 4.24
N TRP A 75 13.99 -25.12 4.68
CA TRP A 75 14.82 -25.08 5.89
C TRP A 75 15.93 -24.02 5.84
N ASP A 76 16.43 -23.68 4.69
CA ASP A 76 17.49 -22.70 4.45
C ASP A 76 16.98 -21.32 3.97
N ALA A 77 15.65 -21.15 3.86
CA ALA A 77 15.02 -19.93 3.36
C ALA A 77 15.44 -18.68 4.16
N LEU A 78 15.52 -18.77 5.49
CA LEU A 78 15.98 -17.66 6.32
C LEU A 78 17.41 -17.26 5.97
N GLN A 79 18.31 -18.21 5.84
CA GLN A 79 19.71 -17.92 5.54
C GLN A 79 19.87 -17.25 4.18
N ARG A 80 19.20 -17.77 3.13
CA ARG A 80 19.25 -17.22 1.78
C ARG A 80 18.70 -15.79 1.74
N ASN A 81 17.50 -15.61 2.28
CA ASN A 81 16.85 -14.30 2.29
C ASN A 81 17.62 -13.29 3.14
N TRP A 82 18.22 -13.69 4.24
CA TRP A 82 19.08 -12.85 5.08
C TRP A 82 20.28 -12.33 4.31
N GLN A 83 21.08 -13.25 3.74
CA GLN A 83 22.30 -12.90 3.00
C GLN A 83 22.01 -12.01 1.79
N ARG A 84 20.91 -12.30 1.10
CA ARG A 84 20.45 -11.52 -0.03
C ARG A 84 20.08 -10.09 0.38
N THR A 85 19.36 -9.96 1.47
CA THR A 85 18.96 -8.66 2.01
C THR A 85 20.18 -7.85 2.47
N GLU A 86 21.13 -8.48 3.15
CA GLU A 86 22.40 -7.82 3.50
C GLU A 86 23.17 -7.34 2.27
N ALA A 87 23.24 -8.15 1.22
CA ALA A 87 23.92 -7.79 -0.03
C ALA A 87 23.26 -6.59 -0.72
N LEU A 88 21.92 -6.57 -0.78
CA LEU A 88 21.17 -5.46 -1.36
C LEU A 88 21.34 -4.18 -0.53
N ASN A 89 21.06 -4.25 0.76
CA ASN A 89 20.95 -3.08 1.63
C ASN A 89 22.31 -2.44 1.95
N SER A 90 23.36 -3.25 2.08
CA SER A 90 24.71 -2.71 2.29
C SER A 90 25.21 -1.90 1.08
N GLY A 91 24.74 -2.23 -0.13
CA GLY A 91 24.99 -1.44 -1.33
C GLY A 91 24.05 -0.24 -1.45
N CYS A 92 22.74 -0.49 -1.40
CA CYS A 92 21.68 0.50 -1.63
C CYS A 92 21.73 1.66 -0.63
N SER A 93 21.94 1.37 0.64
CA SER A 93 21.90 2.39 1.70
C SER A 93 23.19 3.22 1.85
N VAL A 94 24.25 2.85 1.16
CA VAL A 94 25.56 3.55 1.23
C VAL A 94 25.91 4.22 -0.10
N ASN A 95 25.65 3.52 -1.20
CA ASN A 95 25.92 4.04 -2.54
C ASN A 95 24.70 4.81 -3.03
N ASP A 96 24.64 6.09 -2.69
CA ASP A 96 23.59 6.95 -3.19
C ASP A 96 23.79 7.25 -4.67
N MET A 97 23.17 6.45 -5.52
CA MET A 97 23.16 6.66 -6.97
C MET A 97 22.18 7.76 -7.38
N SER A 98 21.41 8.31 -6.46
CA SER A 98 20.36 9.30 -6.74
C SER A 98 20.87 10.73 -6.83
N SER A 99 22.01 11.05 -6.19
CA SER A 99 22.57 12.40 -6.20
C SER A 99 24.10 12.39 -6.04
N PRO A 100 24.85 12.25 -7.14
CA PRO A 100 26.31 12.29 -7.10
C PRO A 100 26.89 13.67 -6.72
N GLU A 101 26.06 14.70 -6.64
CA GLU A 101 26.49 16.09 -6.46
C GLU A 101 26.34 16.59 -5.01
N THR A 102 25.75 15.83 -4.10
CA THR A 102 25.56 16.21 -2.70
C THR A 102 26.38 15.34 -1.76
N ASP A 103 27.06 15.95 -0.80
CA ASP A 103 27.82 15.24 0.25
C ASP A 103 26.93 14.43 1.23
N GLU A 104 25.59 14.58 1.14
CA GLU A 104 24.66 13.90 2.03
C GLU A 104 23.77 12.92 1.24
N PRO A 105 23.75 11.63 1.62
CA PRO A 105 22.98 10.62 0.92
C PRO A 105 21.47 10.86 1.10
N MET A 106 20.71 10.84 -0.01
CA MET A 106 19.27 10.99 -0.01
C MET A 106 18.58 9.99 0.91
N MET A 107 19.13 8.77 1.02
CA MET A 107 18.58 7.70 1.87
C MET A 107 18.41 8.12 3.33
N SER A 108 19.19 9.10 3.81
CA SER A 108 19.03 9.66 5.16
C SER A 108 17.80 10.56 5.32
N TYR A 109 17.21 11.00 4.22
CA TYR A 109 16.04 11.88 4.20
C TYR A 109 14.73 11.18 3.81
N VAL A 110 14.75 9.87 3.64
CA VAL A 110 13.56 9.08 3.27
C VAL A 110 12.95 8.50 4.53
N ASN A 111 12.06 9.26 5.18
CA ASN A 111 11.30 8.81 6.35
C ASN A 111 9.92 9.49 6.42
N THR A 112 9.00 8.92 7.17
CA THR A 112 7.61 9.38 7.25
C THR A 112 7.48 10.79 7.82
N ARG A 113 8.30 11.21 8.77
CA ARG A 113 8.27 12.58 9.33
C ARG A 113 8.52 13.61 8.24
N LEU A 114 9.56 13.42 7.45
CA LEU A 114 9.91 14.37 6.39
C LEU A 114 8.87 14.37 5.24
N VAL A 115 8.22 13.24 4.96
CA VAL A 115 7.08 13.20 4.04
C VAL A 115 5.91 14.02 4.58
N ALA A 116 5.67 14.01 5.89
CA ALA A 116 4.65 14.88 6.50
C ALA A 116 4.99 16.37 6.37
N GLU A 117 6.27 16.74 6.46
CA GLU A 117 6.73 18.12 6.18
C GLU A 117 6.57 18.50 4.70
N ASP A 118 6.77 17.54 3.78
CA ASP A 118 6.47 17.75 2.35
C ASP A 118 4.98 18.01 2.13
N MET A 119 4.10 17.27 2.81
CA MET A 119 2.66 17.50 2.73
C MET A 119 2.28 18.91 3.18
N LEU A 120 2.90 19.41 4.26
CA LEU A 120 2.69 20.79 4.70
C LEU A 120 3.07 21.78 3.59
N THR A 121 4.18 21.54 2.92
CA THR A 121 4.64 22.37 1.80
C THR A 121 3.66 22.27 0.62
N ILE A 122 3.16 21.08 0.30
CA ILE A 122 2.22 20.87 -0.81
C ILE A 122 0.92 21.63 -0.59
N ILE A 123 0.33 21.57 0.61
CA ILE A 123 -0.94 22.30 0.87
C ILE A 123 -0.75 23.81 0.79
N GLU A 124 0.38 24.35 1.27
CA GLU A 124 0.69 25.77 1.14
C GLU A 124 0.85 26.20 -0.33
N ARG A 125 1.58 25.41 -1.13
CA ARG A 125 1.77 25.69 -2.56
C ARG A 125 0.48 25.55 -3.35
N HIS A 126 -0.39 24.61 -2.97
CA HIS A 126 -1.71 24.51 -3.56
C HIS A 126 -2.57 25.74 -3.24
N GLY A 127 -2.53 26.23 -1.99
CA GLY A 127 -3.22 27.48 -1.61
C GLY A 127 -2.74 28.67 -2.43
N GLU A 128 -1.43 28.84 -2.58
CA GLU A 128 -0.83 29.88 -3.42
C GLU A 128 -1.27 29.77 -4.89
N TRP A 129 -1.23 28.56 -5.45
CA TRP A 129 -1.69 28.30 -6.81
C TRP A 129 -3.18 28.60 -6.98
N ARG A 130 -4.02 28.20 -6.05
CA ARG A 130 -5.47 28.44 -6.04
C ARG A 130 -5.76 29.95 -6.06
N GLU A 131 -5.06 30.74 -5.27
CA GLU A 131 -5.21 32.19 -5.27
C GLU A 131 -4.82 32.80 -6.62
N MET A 132 -3.69 32.34 -7.20
CA MET A 132 -3.28 32.80 -8.54
C MET A 132 -4.34 32.48 -9.61
N GLN A 133 -4.94 31.29 -9.57
CA GLN A 133 -6.01 30.89 -10.49
C GLN A 133 -7.25 31.79 -10.32
N GLY A 134 -7.63 32.11 -9.08
CA GLY A 134 -8.72 33.03 -8.77
C GLY A 134 -8.46 34.44 -9.36
N GLN A 135 -7.26 34.97 -9.20
CA GLN A 135 -6.84 36.25 -9.74
C GLN A 135 -6.81 36.24 -11.29
N GLU A 136 -6.32 35.15 -11.90
CA GLU A 136 -6.26 35.01 -13.37
C GLU A 136 -7.67 34.96 -13.97
N ALA A 137 -8.59 34.22 -13.34
CA ALA A 137 -9.98 34.15 -13.77
C ALA A 137 -10.68 35.52 -13.75
N GLN A 138 -10.22 36.48 -12.95
CA GLN A 138 -10.74 37.83 -12.90
C GLN A 138 -10.23 38.71 -14.04
N LYS A 139 -9.00 38.50 -14.53
CA LYS A 139 -8.41 39.32 -15.60
C LYS A 139 -9.20 39.25 -16.92
N GLY A 140 -9.84 38.10 -17.20
CA GLY A 140 -10.62 37.86 -18.42
C GLY A 140 -12.08 38.37 -18.36
N ARG A 141 -12.59 38.69 -17.19
CA ARG A 141 -13.98 39.12 -16.95
C ARG A 141 -13.98 40.64 -16.73
N GLY A 142 -14.44 41.40 -17.70
CA GLY A 142 -14.47 42.89 -17.66
C GLY A 142 -15.28 43.56 -16.54
N CYS A 143 -15.70 42.80 -15.49
CA CYS A 143 -16.51 43.25 -14.37
C CYS A 143 -15.68 43.25 -13.07
N HIS A 144 -14.66 44.09 -12.99
CA HIS A 144 -13.94 44.33 -11.74
C HIS A 144 -14.90 44.93 -10.69
N GLY A 145 -15.07 44.25 -9.57
CA GLY A 145 -15.82 44.74 -8.42
C GLY A 145 -17.26 44.21 -8.29
N SER A 146 -17.69 43.24 -9.10
CA SER A 146 -18.96 42.54 -8.89
C SER A 146 -18.91 41.67 -7.62
N GLU A 147 -20.08 41.43 -6.98
CA GLU A 147 -20.18 40.50 -5.83
C GLU A 147 -19.64 39.12 -6.16
N GLU A 148 -19.88 38.60 -7.37
CA GLU A 148 -19.37 37.34 -7.87
C GLU A 148 -17.83 37.36 -7.94
N SER A 149 -17.23 38.47 -8.39
CA SER A 149 -15.79 38.65 -8.46
C SER A 149 -15.14 38.58 -7.07
N GLN A 150 -15.75 39.24 -6.10
CA GLN A 150 -15.30 39.25 -4.70
C GLN A 150 -15.45 37.86 -4.06
N ALA A 151 -16.55 37.16 -4.32
CA ALA A 151 -16.78 35.82 -3.84
C ALA A 151 -15.74 34.80 -4.38
N ILE A 152 -15.34 34.92 -5.66
CA ILE A 152 -14.27 34.09 -6.23
C ILE A 152 -12.94 34.36 -5.53
N LEU A 153 -12.54 35.62 -5.37
CA LEU A 153 -11.29 35.99 -4.71
C LEU A 153 -11.26 35.55 -3.24
N GLU A 154 -12.38 35.65 -2.52
CA GLU A 154 -12.48 35.20 -1.14
C GLU A 154 -12.38 33.65 -1.04
N ARG A 155 -13.08 32.94 -1.91
CA ARG A 155 -13.07 31.48 -1.95
C ARG A 155 -11.72 30.90 -2.34
N THR A 156 -10.97 31.61 -3.19
CA THR A 156 -9.66 31.15 -3.67
C THR A 156 -8.50 31.72 -2.86
N ARG A 157 -8.75 32.55 -1.86
CA ARG A 157 -7.71 33.17 -1.02
C ARG A 157 -6.76 32.14 -0.44
N TRP A 158 -5.48 32.43 -0.51
CA TRP A 158 -4.45 31.68 0.18
C TRP A 158 -4.36 32.11 1.65
N HIS A 159 -4.55 31.18 2.56
CA HIS A 159 -4.36 31.37 3.99
C HIS A 159 -2.93 31.02 4.36
N ARG A 160 -2.00 31.92 4.05
CA ARG A 160 -0.56 31.67 4.19
C ARG A 160 -0.17 31.24 5.59
N GLY A 161 0.45 30.04 5.70
CA GLY A 161 0.85 29.45 6.97
C GLY A 161 -0.31 28.82 7.77
N GLU A 162 -1.54 28.82 7.21
CA GLU A 162 -2.75 28.30 7.86
C GLU A 162 -3.59 27.38 6.94
N GLU A 163 -3.09 27.04 5.74
CA GLU A 163 -3.83 26.16 4.80
C GLU A 163 -4.16 24.82 5.49
N PRO A 164 -5.45 24.43 5.55
CA PRO A 164 -5.86 23.22 6.22
C PRO A 164 -5.71 22.00 5.34
N LEU A 165 -5.31 20.89 5.93
CA LEU A 165 -5.28 19.59 5.27
C LEU A 165 -6.64 18.91 5.33
N LEU A 166 -7.15 18.51 4.16
CA LEU A 166 -8.18 17.47 4.00
C LEU A 166 -7.45 16.22 3.53
N TYR A 167 -7.59 15.11 4.24
CA TYR A 167 -6.75 13.95 4.02
C TYR A 167 -7.53 12.65 3.96
N TRP A 168 -7.16 11.80 3.00
CA TRP A 168 -7.59 10.41 2.97
C TRP A 168 -6.37 9.50 2.78
N GLY A 169 -6.01 8.78 3.82
CA GLY A 169 -4.87 7.86 3.84
C GLY A 169 -5.30 6.41 3.95
N ARG A 170 -4.74 5.53 3.11
CA ARG A 170 -4.93 4.08 3.18
C ARG A 170 -3.63 3.39 3.56
N SER A 171 -3.70 2.32 4.37
CA SER A 171 -2.55 1.51 4.75
C SER A 171 -1.42 2.41 5.32
N TYR A 172 -0.23 2.44 4.72
CA TYR A 172 0.86 3.37 5.09
C TYR A 172 0.39 4.84 5.14
N GLY A 173 -0.55 5.24 4.30
CA GLY A 173 -1.13 6.59 4.35
C GLY A 173 -1.78 6.92 5.71
N THR A 174 -2.24 5.92 6.45
CA THR A 174 -2.77 6.15 7.80
C THR A 174 -1.68 6.51 8.81
N LEU A 175 -0.50 5.89 8.69
CA LEU A 175 0.69 6.28 9.45
C LEU A 175 1.13 7.70 9.10
N LEU A 176 1.21 8.01 7.81
CA LEU A 176 1.61 9.34 7.33
C LEU A 176 0.64 10.43 7.82
N GLY A 177 -0.68 10.21 7.68
CA GLY A 177 -1.70 11.16 8.17
C GLY A 177 -1.64 11.36 9.67
N SER A 178 -1.39 10.30 10.43
CA SER A 178 -1.25 10.36 11.89
C SER A 178 0.02 11.07 12.33
N THR A 179 1.12 10.84 11.61
CA THR A 179 2.39 11.55 11.84
C THR A 179 2.23 13.04 11.53
N PHE A 180 1.56 13.38 10.42
CA PHE A 180 1.23 14.77 10.10
C PHE A 180 0.39 15.43 11.20
N ALA A 181 -0.67 14.77 11.66
CA ALA A 181 -1.53 15.30 12.70
C ALA A 181 -0.81 15.46 14.05
N SER A 182 0.20 14.62 14.32
CA SER A 182 1.04 14.76 15.51
C SER A 182 1.99 15.95 15.45
N LEU A 183 2.51 16.24 14.25
CA LEU A 183 3.45 17.35 14.02
C LEU A 183 2.71 18.70 13.84
N PHE A 184 1.57 18.67 13.17
CA PHE A 184 0.83 19.86 12.74
C PHE A 184 -0.66 19.76 13.08
N PRO A 185 -1.03 19.62 14.36
CA PRO A 185 -2.42 19.39 14.77
C PRO A 185 -3.40 20.50 14.31
N ASP A 186 -2.94 21.76 14.33
CA ASP A 186 -3.75 22.91 13.90
C ASP A 186 -3.98 22.99 12.39
N ARG A 187 -3.28 22.15 11.63
CA ARG A 187 -3.34 22.13 10.16
C ARG A 187 -4.28 21.03 9.64
N VAL A 188 -4.78 20.14 10.48
CA VAL A 188 -5.73 19.10 10.09
C VAL A 188 -7.15 19.63 10.24
N ASN A 189 -7.88 19.69 9.11
CA ASN A 189 -9.31 19.99 9.13
C ASN A 189 -10.13 18.70 9.23
N ARG A 190 -9.87 17.74 8.30
CA ARG A 190 -10.50 16.42 8.30
C ARG A 190 -9.53 15.37 7.83
N ALA A 191 -9.57 14.19 8.43
CA ALA A 191 -8.79 13.05 7.99
C ALA A 191 -9.64 11.77 8.03
N VAL A 192 -9.54 10.98 6.94
CA VAL A 192 -10.04 9.60 6.86
C VAL A 192 -8.83 8.69 6.81
N LEU A 193 -8.76 7.76 7.75
CA LEU A 193 -7.70 6.77 7.86
C LEU A 193 -8.30 5.37 7.64
N ASP A 194 -7.98 4.75 6.51
CA ASP A 194 -8.58 3.51 6.03
C ASP A 194 -7.54 2.37 6.03
N GLY A 195 -7.82 1.27 6.72
CA GLY A 195 -6.86 0.19 6.94
C GLY A 195 -5.70 0.63 7.85
N VAL A 196 -6.06 1.01 9.08
CA VAL A 196 -5.17 1.71 10.04
C VAL A 196 -3.98 0.87 10.45
N VAL A 197 -2.79 1.41 10.27
CA VAL A 197 -1.54 0.87 10.82
C VAL A 197 -1.43 1.19 12.30
N ASP A 198 -1.03 0.22 13.14
CA ASP A 198 -0.65 0.49 14.53
C ASP A 198 0.67 1.29 14.54
N MET A 199 0.54 2.60 14.67
CA MET A 199 1.64 3.55 14.59
C MET A 199 2.74 3.30 15.61
N VAL A 200 2.34 2.96 16.84
CA VAL A 200 3.30 2.71 17.93
C VAL A 200 4.12 1.46 17.63
N LYS A 201 3.45 0.40 17.20
CA LYS A 201 4.13 -0.85 16.84
C LYS A 201 4.99 -0.69 15.59
N TYR A 202 4.54 0.10 14.64
CA TYR A 202 5.31 0.38 13.43
C TYR A 202 6.66 1.04 13.75
N TYR A 203 6.65 2.17 14.46
CA TYR A 203 7.90 2.87 14.84
C TYR A 203 8.78 2.07 15.80
N GLN A 204 8.21 1.11 16.53
CA GLN A 204 8.98 0.15 17.33
C GLN A 204 9.54 -1.03 16.51
N GLY A 205 9.32 -1.09 15.21
CA GLY A 205 9.70 -2.21 14.36
C GLY A 205 8.95 -3.51 14.68
N LYS A 206 7.78 -3.42 15.32
CA LYS A 206 6.97 -4.58 15.70
C LYS A 206 5.80 -4.72 14.73
N GLY A 207 5.91 -5.65 13.79
CA GLY A 207 4.87 -5.94 12.78
C GLY A 207 3.60 -6.62 13.33
N LYS A 208 3.57 -6.91 14.63
CA LYS A 208 2.42 -7.49 15.35
C LYS A 208 1.22 -6.53 15.27
N ASN A 209 0.00 -7.03 15.24
CA ASN A 209 -1.28 -6.35 15.07
C ASN A 209 -1.65 -5.99 13.61
N ALA A 210 -0.70 -5.96 12.67
CA ALA A 210 -1.01 -5.68 11.27
C ALA A 210 -1.71 -6.83 10.55
N ILE A 211 -1.63 -8.05 11.10
CA ILE A 211 -2.13 -9.30 10.48
C ILE A 211 -3.05 -10.10 11.40
N THR A 212 -3.50 -9.51 12.51
CA THR A 212 -4.29 -10.21 13.55
C THR A 212 -5.54 -10.89 12.99
N ASP A 213 -6.25 -10.25 12.07
CA ASP A 213 -7.50 -10.77 11.49
C ASP A 213 -7.30 -11.45 10.13
N ALA A 214 -6.06 -11.60 9.65
CA ALA A 214 -5.78 -12.16 8.34
C ALA A 214 -6.30 -13.60 8.18
N ASP A 215 -6.11 -14.43 9.20
CA ASP A 215 -6.61 -15.80 9.18
C ASP A 215 -8.14 -15.85 9.27
N ALA A 216 -8.76 -14.95 10.04
CA ALA A 216 -10.22 -14.82 10.10
C ALA A 216 -10.82 -14.42 8.74
N ILE A 217 -10.15 -13.52 7.99
CA ILE A 217 -10.53 -13.21 6.61
C ILE A 217 -10.39 -14.44 5.72
N PHE A 218 -9.28 -15.18 5.83
CA PHE A 218 -9.04 -16.36 5.01
C PHE A 218 -10.01 -17.51 5.34
N GLU A 219 -10.48 -17.62 6.59
CA GLU A 219 -11.54 -18.56 6.96
C GLU A 219 -12.84 -18.33 6.19
N ARG A 220 -13.16 -17.09 5.82
CA ARG A 220 -14.31 -16.76 4.98
C ARG A 220 -14.23 -17.38 3.59
N PHE A 221 -13.02 -17.67 3.08
CA PHE A 221 -12.88 -18.39 1.81
C PHE A 221 -13.58 -19.76 1.86
N GLY A 222 -13.33 -20.55 2.89
CA GLY A 222 -14.00 -21.84 3.08
C GLY A 222 -15.52 -21.70 3.22
N GLN A 223 -15.97 -20.70 4.00
CA GLN A 223 -17.38 -20.44 4.25
C GLN A 223 -18.12 -20.04 2.96
N TYR A 224 -17.60 -19.04 2.24
CA TYR A 224 -18.24 -18.55 1.01
C TYR A 224 -18.21 -19.58 -0.11
N CYS A 225 -17.13 -20.37 -0.20
CA CYS A 225 -17.08 -21.50 -1.15
C CYS A 225 -18.12 -22.56 -0.80
N HIS A 226 -18.31 -22.89 0.48
CA HIS A 226 -19.34 -23.81 0.92
C HIS A 226 -20.76 -23.30 0.64
N GLU A 227 -21.03 -22.04 0.97
CA GLU A 227 -22.33 -21.39 0.73
C GLU A 227 -22.66 -21.29 -0.76
N ALA A 228 -21.67 -21.02 -1.61
CA ALA A 228 -21.84 -20.99 -3.06
C ALA A 228 -22.11 -22.38 -3.66
N GLY A 229 -21.76 -23.44 -2.97
CA GLY A 229 -21.96 -24.82 -3.40
C GLY A 229 -21.16 -25.23 -4.63
N PRO A 230 -21.34 -26.45 -5.14
CA PRO A 230 -20.55 -27.02 -6.24
C PRO A 230 -20.76 -26.27 -7.58
N ALA A 231 -21.87 -25.57 -7.74
CA ALA A 231 -22.14 -24.79 -8.94
C ALA A 231 -21.47 -23.42 -8.91
N GLY A 232 -21.27 -22.82 -7.71
CA GLY A 232 -20.71 -21.49 -7.53
C GLY A 232 -19.25 -21.47 -7.17
N CYS A 233 -18.70 -22.52 -6.52
CA CYS A 233 -17.31 -22.62 -6.15
C CYS A 233 -16.61 -23.81 -6.82
N PRO A 234 -15.66 -23.58 -7.74
CA PRO A 234 -14.92 -24.67 -8.39
C PRO A 234 -14.10 -25.55 -7.43
N PHE A 235 -13.72 -25.02 -6.27
CA PHE A 235 -12.96 -25.74 -5.23
C PHE A 235 -13.86 -26.29 -4.12
N PHE A 236 -15.18 -26.41 -4.39
CA PHE A 236 -16.11 -26.99 -3.43
C PHE A 236 -15.77 -28.46 -3.13
N ILE A 237 -15.83 -28.81 -1.84
CA ILE A 237 -15.63 -30.15 -1.31
C ILE A 237 -16.75 -30.44 -0.32
N GLU A 238 -17.32 -31.64 -0.40
CA GLU A 238 -18.32 -32.09 0.56
C GLU A 238 -17.71 -32.20 1.97
N GLY A 239 -18.49 -31.87 2.99
CA GLY A 239 -18.03 -31.89 4.39
C GLY A 239 -17.94 -30.51 5.03
N GLY A 240 -18.37 -29.45 4.32
CA GLY A 240 -18.50 -28.09 4.88
C GLY A 240 -17.27 -27.22 4.67
N ALA A 241 -17.32 -26.03 5.26
CA ALA A 241 -16.26 -25.02 5.14
C ALA A 241 -14.90 -25.52 5.64
N ASP A 242 -14.89 -26.33 6.70
CA ASP A 242 -13.65 -26.87 7.26
C ASP A 242 -12.98 -27.90 6.34
N ALA A 243 -13.77 -28.71 5.63
CA ALA A 243 -13.23 -29.65 4.64
C ALA A 243 -12.56 -28.89 3.46
N ILE A 244 -13.13 -27.77 3.03
CA ILE A 244 -12.56 -26.92 1.98
C ILE A 244 -11.25 -26.31 2.44
N LYS A 245 -11.22 -25.77 3.67
CA LYS A 245 -9.97 -25.23 4.26
C LYS A 245 -8.88 -26.29 4.38
N GLU A 246 -9.21 -27.44 4.92
CA GLU A 246 -8.23 -28.54 5.07
C GLU A 246 -7.66 -28.98 3.72
N ALA A 247 -8.51 -29.11 2.68
CA ALA A 247 -8.04 -29.42 1.35
C ALA A 247 -7.10 -28.34 0.78
N TYR A 248 -7.38 -27.05 1.05
CA TYR A 248 -6.46 -25.97 0.71
C TYR A 248 -5.10 -26.15 1.37
N TRP A 249 -5.06 -26.37 2.69
CA TRP A 249 -3.84 -26.55 3.43
C TRP A 249 -3.08 -27.83 3.05
N GLN A 250 -3.80 -28.89 2.70
CA GLN A 250 -3.17 -30.13 2.18
C GLN A 250 -2.47 -29.88 0.85
N LEU A 251 -3.14 -29.19 -0.08
CA LEU A 251 -2.57 -28.85 -1.39
C LEU A 251 -1.37 -27.90 -1.24
N GLU A 252 -1.45 -26.91 -0.35
CA GLU A 252 -0.32 -26.03 -0.03
C GLU A 252 0.89 -26.81 0.49
N ARG A 253 0.69 -27.75 1.44
CA ARG A 253 1.76 -28.61 1.95
C ARG A 253 2.35 -29.52 0.87
N GLN A 254 1.54 -30.04 -0.03
CA GLN A 254 2.02 -30.85 -1.16
C GLN A 254 2.96 -30.04 -2.07
N ILE A 255 2.58 -28.80 -2.40
CA ILE A 255 3.37 -27.93 -3.26
C ILE A 255 4.63 -27.42 -2.54
N LEU A 256 4.60 -27.25 -1.22
CA LEU A 256 5.81 -26.97 -0.42
C LEU A 256 6.86 -28.08 -0.56
N ASN A 257 6.41 -29.33 -0.56
CA ASN A 257 7.30 -30.50 -0.67
C ASN A 257 7.72 -30.79 -2.12
N ALA A 258 6.88 -30.45 -3.10
CA ALA A 258 7.14 -30.75 -4.50
C ALA A 258 6.54 -29.65 -5.41
N SER A 259 7.38 -28.76 -5.89
CA SER A 259 7.00 -27.75 -6.87
C SER A 259 6.53 -28.36 -8.18
N ILE A 260 5.64 -27.67 -8.89
CA ILE A 260 4.98 -28.20 -10.10
C ILE A 260 5.60 -27.57 -11.35
N PRO A 261 6.27 -28.34 -12.23
CA PRO A 261 6.75 -27.83 -13.51
C PRO A 261 5.60 -27.60 -14.49
N VAL A 262 5.64 -26.49 -15.20
CA VAL A 262 4.62 -26.11 -16.19
C VAL A 262 5.30 -25.78 -17.52
N MET A 263 4.87 -26.46 -18.57
CA MET A 263 5.43 -26.28 -19.92
C MET A 263 5.15 -24.89 -20.46
N ALA A 264 6.03 -24.45 -21.40
CA ALA A 264 5.81 -23.22 -22.15
C ALA A 264 4.50 -23.27 -22.94
N SER A 265 3.92 -22.10 -23.13
CA SER A 265 2.77 -21.88 -23.98
C SER A 265 3.07 -20.80 -25.03
N ALA A 266 2.09 -20.47 -25.87
CA ALA A 266 2.23 -19.34 -26.80
C ALA A 266 2.32 -17.98 -26.09
N LEU A 267 1.90 -17.90 -24.82
CA LEU A 267 1.81 -16.65 -24.04
C LEU A 267 2.92 -16.48 -23.01
N ARG A 268 3.60 -17.56 -22.62
CA ARG A 268 4.70 -17.52 -21.63
C ARG A 268 5.71 -18.66 -21.85
N GLY A 269 6.92 -18.46 -21.32
CA GLY A 269 7.94 -19.51 -21.25
C GLY A 269 7.56 -20.64 -20.29
N PRO A 270 8.44 -21.66 -20.09
CA PRO A 270 8.28 -22.68 -19.05
C PRO A 270 8.31 -22.01 -17.67
N GLU A 271 7.61 -22.61 -16.70
CA GLU A 271 7.51 -22.08 -15.34
C GLU A 271 7.55 -23.20 -14.31
N VAL A 272 7.86 -22.85 -13.07
CA VAL A 272 7.72 -23.74 -11.92
C VAL A 272 6.83 -23.06 -10.88
N VAL A 273 5.69 -23.67 -10.60
CA VAL A 273 4.80 -23.19 -9.54
C VAL A 273 5.31 -23.74 -8.21
N THR A 274 5.59 -22.82 -7.29
CA THR A 274 6.18 -23.11 -5.98
C THR A 274 5.21 -22.76 -4.86
N TRP A 275 5.53 -23.15 -3.65
CA TRP A 275 4.78 -22.74 -2.45
C TRP A 275 4.72 -21.21 -2.30
N THR A 276 5.79 -20.48 -2.64
CA THR A 276 5.81 -19.01 -2.62
C THR A 276 4.71 -18.42 -3.51
N ASP A 277 4.43 -19.05 -4.66
CA ASP A 277 3.38 -18.60 -5.57
C ASP A 277 1.98 -18.83 -4.97
N ILE A 278 1.80 -19.92 -4.22
CA ILE A 278 0.55 -20.18 -3.48
C ILE A 278 0.35 -19.11 -2.39
N LYS A 279 1.39 -18.78 -1.63
CA LYS A 279 1.35 -17.71 -0.61
C LYS A 279 1.07 -16.34 -1.23
N ALA A 280 1.60 -16.06 -2.41
CA ALA A 280 1.31 -14.82 -3.15
C ALA A 280 -0.18 -14.75 -3.55
N MET A 281 -0.77 -15.84 -4.05
CA MET A 281 -2.21 -15.91 -4.36
C MET A 281 -3.06 -15.77 -3.10
N GLN A 282 -2.67 -16.42 -2.00
CA GLN A 282 -3.34 -16.32 -0.69
C GLN A 282 -3.32 -14.88 -0.18
N ARG A 283 -2.18 -14.21 -0.27
CA ARG A 283 -2.04 -12.80 0.12
C ARG A 283 -3.03 -11.91 -0.65
N VAL A 284 -3.08 -12.05 -1.98
CA VAL A 284 -4.03 -11.28 -2.80
C VAL A 284 -5.48 -11.57 -2.36
N ALA A 285 -5.79 -12.83 -2.03
CA ALA A 285 -7.11 -13.23 -1.58
C ALA A 285 -7.48 -12.63 -0.21
N VAL A 286 -6.54 -12.53 0.72
CA VAL A 286 -6.76 -11.88 2.03
C VAL A 286 -6.94 -10.36 1.89
N TYR A 287 -6.16 -9.72 1.01
CA TYR A 287 -6.28 -8.27 0.77
C TYR A 287 -7.54 -7.86 0.01
N GLN A 288 -8.04 -8.72 -0.87
CA GLN A 288 -9.17 -8.43 -1.78
C GLN A 288 -10.15 -9.62 -1.85
N PRO A 289 -10.76 -10.02 -0.72
CA PRO A 289 -11.49 -11.28 -0.64
C PRO A 289 -12.65 -11.37 -1.64
N LEU A 290 -13.44 -10.31 -1.81
CA LEU A 290 -14.59 -10.31 -2.70
C LEU A 290 -14.21 -10.53 -4.17
N PHE A 291 -13.06 -10.01 -4.59
CA PHE A 291 -12.56 -10.17 -5.95
C PHE A 291 -11.74 -11.45 -6.12
N ALA A 292 -10.86 -11.73 -5.17
CA ALA A 292 -9.83 -12.74 -5.35
C ALA A 292 -10.24 -14.15 -4.88
N PHE A 293 -11.23 -14.32 -4.01
CA PHE A 293 -11.68 -15.65 -3.58
C PHE A 293 -12.19 -16.52 -4.77
N PRO A 294 -13.01 -16.01 -5.70
CA PRO A 294 -13.40 -16.78 -6.88
C PRO A 294 -12.20 -17.19 -7.76
N LEU A 295 -11.21 -16.31 -7.90
CA LEU A 295 -9.98 -16.58 -8.66
C LEU A 295 -9.09 -17.62 -7.96
N LEU A 296 -8.97 -17.52 -6.63
CA LEU A 296 -8.24 -18.49 -5.82
C LEU A 296 -8.90 -19.86 -5.93
N ALA A 297 -10.23 -19.95 -5.75
CA ALA A 297 -10.98 -21.19 -5.85
C ALA A 297 -10.76 -21.89 -7.21
N ARG A 298 -10.79 -21.13 -8.31
CA ARG A 298 -10.50 -21.67 -9.65
C ARG A 298 -9.10 -22.23 -9.75
N ARG A 299 -8.08 -21.46 -9.29
CA ARG A 299 -6.67 -21.89 -9.35
C ARG A 299 -6.42 -23.11 -8.48
N MET A 300 -6.95 -23.14 -7.26
CA MET A 300 -6.79 -24.28 -6.35
C MET A 300 -7.50 -25.53 -6.89
N SER A 301 -8.68 -25.37 -7.51
CA SER A 301 -9.38 -26.49 -8.17
C SER A 301 -8.56 -27.07 -9.33
N GLU A 302 -7.93 -26.24 -10.13
CA GLU A 302 -7.08 -26.73 -11.22
C GLU A 302 -5.79 -27.39 -10.69
N LEU A 303 -5.15 -26.78 -9.70
CA LEU A 303 -3.97 -27.38 -9.02
C LEU A 303 -4.28 -28.74 -8.41
N SER A 304 -5.45 -28.92 -7.79
CA SER A 304 -5.86 -30.22 -7.21
C SER A 304 -6.07 -31.32 -8.26
N LYS A 305 -6.30 -30.95 -9.51
CA LYS A 305 -6.38 -31.86 -10.68
C LYS A 305 -5.03 -32.05 -11.37
N GLY A 306 -3.95 -31.47 -10.85
CA GLY A 306 -2.62 -31.49 -11.45
C GLY A 306 -2.40 -30.45 -12.56
N ASN A 307 -3.36 -29.55 -12.81
CA ASN A 307 -3.23 -28.46 -13.79
C ASN A 307 -2.72 -27.17 -13.11
N ALA A 308 -1.44 -26.90 -13.22
CA ALA A 308 -0.82 -25.71 -12.66
C ALA A 308 -0.75 -24.51 -13.64
N VAL A 309 -1.31 -24.61 -14.84
CA VAL A 309 -1.28 -23.53 -15.85
C VAL A 309 -1.88 -22.22 -15.33
N PRO A 310 -3.06 -22.17 -14.70
CA PRO A 310 -3.62 -20.91 -14.21
C PRO A 310 -2.80 -20.25 -13.09
N ALA A 311 -2.07 -21.04 -12.29
CA ALA A 311 -1.15 -20.51 -11.28
C ALA A 311 0.14 -19.96 -11.92
N ALA A 312 0.68 -20.65 -12.92
CA ALA A 312 1.82 -20.17 -13.69
C ALA A 312 1.50 -18.88 -14.48
N ASP A 313 0.29 -18.76 -15.02
CA ASP A 313 -0.15 -17.54 -15.70
C ASP A 313 -0.30 -16.35 -14.73
N PHE A 314 -0.77 -16.60 -13.50
CA PHE A 314 -0.80 -15.58 -12.44
C PHE A 314 0.62 -15.11 -12.08
N LYS A 315 1.55 -16.05 -11.87
CA LYS A 315 2.96 -15.76 -11.59
C LYS A 315 3.58 -14.95 -12.73
N HIS A 316 3.38 -15.37 -13.97
CA HIS A 316 3.85 -14.65 -15.14
C HIS A 316 3.31 -13.22 -15.18
N GLY A 317 2.01 -13.03 -15.00
CA GLY A 317 1.38 -11.72 -14.97
C GLY A 317 1.89 -10.79 -13.85
N SER A 318 2.31 -11.35 -12.72
CA SER A 318 2.92 -10.58 -11.63
C SER A 318 4.36 -10.12 -11.94
N HIS A 319 5.05 -10.82 -12.85
CA HIS A 319 6.43 -10.53 -13.22
C HIS A 319 6.56 -9.65 -14.46
N PHE A 320 5.64 -9.75 -15.39
CA PHE A 320 5.66 -9.00 -16.64
C PHE A 320 4.57 -7.93 -16.59
N GLY A 321 4.92 -6.73 -16.16
CA GLY A 321 4.04 -5.61 -16.42
C GLY A 321 3.78 -5.48 -17.93
N ALA A 322 2.57 -5.00 -18.30
CA ALA A 322 2.21 -4.77 -19.69
C ALA A 322 3.28 -3.97 -20.42
N CYS A 323 3.52 -4.30 -21.68
CA CYS A 323 4.45 -3.55 -22.53
C CYS A 323 3.99 -2.08 -22.58
N PRO A 324 4.82 -1.10 -22.19
CA PRO A 324 4.38 0.27 -21.96
C PRO A 324 3.94 1.00 -23.23
N SER A 325 4.34 0.51 -24.40
CA SER A 325 4.01 1.15 -25.68
C SER A 325 4.12 0.21 -26.86
N ASN A 326 3.47 0.58 -27.97
CA ASN A 326 3.64 -0.12 -29.25
C ASN A 326 5.08 -0.04 -29.77
N ALA A 327 5.86 0.98 -29.40
CA ALA A 327 7.27 1.09 -29.73
C ALA A 327 8.08 0.00 -29.00
N CYS A 328 7.88 -0.16 -27.71
CA CYS A 328 8.48 -1.22 -26.90
C CYS A 328 8.14 -2.62 -27.45
N SER A 329 6.86 -2.87 -27.78
CA SER A 329 6.44 -4.15 -28.37
C SER A 329 7.17 -4.50 -29.66
N ARG A 330 7.45 -3.49 -30.50
CA ARG A 330 8.16 -3.67 -31.78
C ARG A 330 9.66 -3.81 -31.61
N ALA A 331 10.25 -3.03 -30.71
CA ALA A 331 11.70 -2.97 -30.52
C ALA A 331 12.24 -4.12 -29.65
N GLY A 332 11.36 -4.75 -28.86
CA GLY A 332 11.69 -5.86 -27.97
C GLY A 332 12.04 -5.42 -26.54
N PRO A 333 11.97 -6.34 -25.57
CA PRO A 333 12.02 -6.04 -24.14
C PRO A 333 13.36 -5.45 -23.66
N TRP A 334 14.41 -5.56 -24.45
CA TRP A 334 15.76 -5.09 -24.13
C TRP A 334 16.12 -3.77 -24.80
N SER A 335 15.17 -3.16 -25.51
CA SER A 335 15.39 -1.91 -26.23
C SER A 335 15.24 -0.70 -25.32
N ALA A 336 15.79 0.44 -25.74
CA ALA A 336 15.62 1.72 -25.08
C ALA A 336 14.14 2.16 -25.00
N GLU A 337 13.34 1.76 -25.99
CA GLU A 337 11.89 2.02 -26.03
C GLU A 337 11.12 1.26 -24.95
N CYS A 338 11.70 0.19 -24.44
CA CYS A 338 11.20 -0.59 -23.30
C CYS A 338 11.82 -0.17 -21.97
N ALA A 339 12.81 0.72 -21.97
CA ALA A 339 13.37 1.27 -20.76
C ALA A 339 12.28 2.05 -20.03
N ARG A 340 11.74 1.46 -18.98
CA ARG A 340 10.86 2.15 -18.04
C ARG A 340 11.71 2.93 -17.07
N ALA A 341 11.16 4.01 -16.52
CA ALA A 341 11.60 4.46 -15.21
C ALA A 341 11.65 3.23 -14.30
N GLN A 342 12.76 3.03 -13.58
CA GLN A 342 12.89 1.91 -12.65
C GLN A 342 11.71 1.95 -11.69
N ASP A 343 10.97 0.85 -11.58
CA ASP A 343 9.95 0.72 -10.53
C ASP A 343 10.71 0.53 -9.20
N ASN A 344 10.81 1.59 -8.44
CA ASN A 344 11.49 1.59 -7.16
C ASN A 344 10.56 1.42 -5.96
N GLY A 345 9.27 1.13 -6.18
CA GLY A 345 8.26 1.13 -5.13
C GLY A 345 8.61 0.23 -3.94
N LEU A 346 9.11 -0.97 -4.18
CA LEU A 346 9.53 -1.89 -3.10
C LEU A 346 10.76 -1.36 -2.35
N TYR A 347 11.73 -0.79 -3.05
CA TYR A 347 12.96 -0.28 -2.45
C TYR A 347 12.73 1.01 -1.68
N ALA A 348 11.88 1.89 -2.19
CA ALA A 348 11.46 3.10 -1.49
C ALA A 348 10.64 2.77 -0.23
N MET A 349 9.76 1.77 -0.30
CA MET A 349 9.01 1.27 0.87
C MET A 349 9.97 0.73 1.94
N SER A 350 10.97 -0.07 1.55
CA SER A 350 12.00 -0.57 2.47
C SER A 350 12.81 0.59 3.05
N ALA A 351 13.22 1.56 2.24
CA ALA A 351 13.97 2.73 2.71
C ALA A 351 13.19 3.52 3.78
N ILE A 352 11.89 3.76 3.56
CA ILE A 352 11.02 4.43 4.53
C ILE A 352 10.90 3.59 5.81
N LEU A 353 10.55 2.31 5.70
CA LEU A 353 10.41 1.41 6.85
C LEU A 353 11.70 1.35 7.68
N CYS A 354 12.85 1.17 7.03
CA CYS A 354 14.14 1.02 7.70
C CYS A 354 14.63 2.32 8.35
N SER A 355 14.19 3.46 7.82
CA SER A 355 14.47 4.77 8.41
C SER A 355 13.51 5.12 9.56
N ASP A 356 12.26 4.67 9.49
CA ASP A 356 11.26 4.89 10.54
C ASP A 356 11.42 3.93 11.73
N ALA A 357 11.80 2.68 11.45
CA ALA A 357 11.91 1.60 12.43
C ALA A 357 13.37 1.11 12.54
N GLU A 358 14.26 1.99 12.98
CA GLU A 358 15.71 1.77 13.02
C GLU A 358 16.10 0.48 13.77
N PHE A 359 15.33 0.04 14.75
CA PHE A 359 15.54 -1.21 15.47
C PHE A 359 15.66 -2.44 14.54
N LEU A 360 14.91 -2.46 13.45
CA LEU A 360 14.95 -3.57 12.48
C LEU A 360 16.32 -3.68 11.79
N THR A 361 17.04 -2.57 11.63
CA THR A 361 18.33 -2.54 10.91
C THR A 361 19.47 -3.19 11.69
N THR A 362 19.32 -3.29 13.02
CA THR A 362 20.34 -3.81 13.95
C THR A 362 19.98 -5.17 14.55
N MET A 363 18.84 -5.75 14.13
CA MET A 363 18.32 -7.01 14.66
C MET A 363 19.25 -8.17 14.32
N SER A 364 19.57 -8.98 15.31
CA SER A 364 20.28 -10.26 15.11
C SER A 364 19.37 -11.30 14.45
N ARG A 365 19.98 -12.35 13.91
CA ARG A 365 19.22 -13.45 13.29
C ARG A 365 18.33 -14.17 14.31
N GLU A 366 18.79 -14.31 15.54
CA GLU A 366 18.08 -14.91 16.65
C GLU A 366 16.85 -14.09 17.03
N GLU A 367 16.99 -12.78 17.19
CA GLU A 367 15.88 -11.86 17.46
C GLU A 367 14.86 -11.86 16.31
N PHE A 368 15.33 -11.85 15.08
CA PHE A 368 14.47 -11.96 13.92
C PHE A 368 13.69 -13.29 13.89
N THR A 369 14.34 -14.41 14.22
CA THR A 369 13.67 -15.70 14.30
C THR A 369 12.56 -15.72 15.34
N VAL A 370 12.78 -15.07 16.49
CA VAL A 370 11.74 -14.93 17.53
C VAL A 370 10.57 -14.10 17.01
N MET A 371 10.85 -12.99 16.34
CA MET A 371 9.82 -12.15 15.72
C MET A 371 9.04 -12.92 14.64
N TRP A 372 9.72 -13.60 13.74
CA TRP A 372 9.11 -14.42 12.68
C TRP A 372 8.19 -15.51 13.25
N ASN A 373 8.66 -16.26 14.24
CA ASN A 373 7.84 -17.26 14.92
C ASN A 373 6.59 -16.63 15.58
N GLY A 374 6.72 -15.41 16.11
CA GLY A 374 5.59 -14.67 16.66
C GLY A 374 4.57 -14.29 15.60
N LEU A 375 5.02 -13.78 14.45
CA LEU A 375 4.15 -13.37 13.35
C LEU A 375 3.46 -14.57 12.66
N THR A 376 4.16 -15.69 12.52
CA THR A 376 3.56 -16.92 11.98
C THR A 376 2.57 -17.58 12.94
N ALA A 377 2.75 -17.39 14.25
CA ALA A 377 1.77 -17.80 15.26
C ALA A 377 0.53 -16.87 15.27
N ASP A 378 0.70 -15.58 14.99
CA ASP A 378 -0.41 -14.62 14.87
C ASP A 378 -1.23 -14.83 13.57
N SER A 379 -0.58 -15.26 12.48
CA SER A 379 -1.26 -15.57 11.21
C SER A 379 -0.49 -16.61 10.39
N SER A 380 -1.13 -17.74 10.15
CA SER A 380 -0.63 -18.78 9.23
C SER A 380 -0.71 -18.35 7.76
N SER A 381 -1.62 -17.44 7.44
CA SER A 381 -1.81 -16.93 6.07
C SER A 381 -0.75 -15.92 5.67
N LEU A 382 -0.43 -14.94 6.52
CA LEU A 382 0.41 -13.79 6.19
C LEU A 382 1.68 -13.64 7.04
N GLY A 383 1.89 -14.47 8.07
CA GLY A 383 3.03 -14.33 9.00
C GLY A 383 4.38 -14.36 8.31
N ASP A 384 4.59 -15.32 7.40
CA ASP A 384 5.83 -15.41 6.60
C ASP A 384 6.04 -14.19 5.71
N TYR A 385 4.98 -13.74 5.02
CA TYR A 385 5.03 -12.56 4.16
C TYR A 385 5.34 -11.28 4.95
N TRP A 386 4.68 -11.10 6.11
CA TRP A 386 4.91 -9.94 6.96
C TRP A 386 6.32 -9.91 7.53
N SER A 387 6.83 -11.08 7.91
CA SER A 387 8.23 -11.25 8.34
C SER A 387 9.21 -10.95 7.21
N GLN A 388 8.90 -11.33 5.98
CA GLN A 388 9.72 -11.01 4.81
C GLN A 388 9.82 -9.49 4.59
N MET A 389 8.74 -8.74 4.85
CA MET A 389 8.78 -7.27 4.81
C MET A 389 9.67 -6.69 5.91
N GLN A 390 9.62 -7.21 7.14
CA GLN A 390 10.50 -6.77 8.24
C GLN A 390 11.96 -7.11 7.95
N LEU A 391 12.21 -8.27 7.33
CA LEU A 391 13.55 -8.69 6.92
C LEU A 391 14.20 -7.68 5.97
N SER A 392 13.42 -6.94 5.19
CA SER A 392 13.93 -5.97 4.21
C SER A 392 14.82 -4.88 4.81
N CYS A 393 14.87 -4.73 6.13
CA CYS A 393 15.73 -3.75 6.81
C CYS A 393 17.09 -4.29 7.27
N ILE A 394 17.30 -5.59 7.20
CA ILE A 394 18.58 -6.19 7.64
C ILE A 394 19.73 -5.66 6.76
N GLY A 395 20.79 -5.21 7.40
CA GLY A 395 21.96 -4.67 6.72
C GLY A 395 21.82 -3.23 6.20
N TRP A 396 20.70 -2.57 6.45
CA TRP A 396 20.49 -1.14 6.11
C TRP A 396 21.44 -0.26 6.92
N LYS A 397 22.22 0.63 6.25
CA LYS A 397 23.29 1.44 6.85
C LYS A 397 22.94 2.91 6.97
N ALA A 398 22.06 3.44 6.10
CA ALA A 398 21.70 4.85 6.16
C ALA A 398 21.05 5.19 7.49
N LYS A 399 21.47 6.29 8.10
CA LYS A 399 20.89 6.79 9.35
C LYS A 399 19.88 7.89 9.03
N PRO A 400 18.66 7.79 9.55
CA PRO A 400 17.64 8.80 9.27
C PRO A 400 18.03 10.16 9.85
N LYS A 401 17.86 11.19 9.03
CA LYS A 401 17.84 12.57 9.50
C LYS A 401 16.45 12.91 9.99
N TYR A 402 16.38 13.61 11.11
CA TYR A 402 15.11 14.05 11.70
C TYR A 402 14.09 12.90 11.88
N PRO A 403 14.42 11.84 12.64
CA PRO A 403 13.47 10.77 12.91
C PRO A 403 12.23 11.32 13.64
N PHE A 404 11.11 10.60 13.55
CA PHE A 404 9.92 10.96 14.31
C PHE A 404 10.11 10.59 15.79
N GLU A 405 10.17 11.61 16.66
CA GLU A 405 10.31 11.47 18.12
C GLU A 405 9.02 11.89 18.86
N GLY A 406 7.95 12.15 18.12
CA GLY A 406 6.69 12.63 18.65
C GLY A 406 5.88 11.54 19.36
N THR A 407 4.92 12.00 20.16
CA THR A 407 3.88 11.15 20.73
C THR A 407 2.58 11.34 19.95
N PHE A 408 1.85 10.26 19.73
CA PHE A 408 0.54 10.36 19.08
C PHE A 408 -0.50 10.95 20.04
N PRO A 409 -1.36 11.87 19.59
CA PRO A 409 -2.42 12.43 20.43
C PRO A 409 -3.31 11.33 21.02
N LEU A 410 -3.68 11.47 22.29
CA LEU A 410 -4.51 10.50 23.01
C LEU A 410 -5.83 10.20 22.29
N ALA A 411 -6.40 11.18 21.60
CA ALA A 411 -7.60 11.01 20.80
C ALA A 411 -7.46 9.97 19.68
N MET A 412 -6.23 9.79 19.12
CA MET A 412 -5.94 8.77 18.11
C MET A 412 -5.98 7.34 18.68
N TYR A 413 -5.66 7.16 19.96
CA TYR A 413 -5.73 5.85 20.62
C TYR A 413 -7.18 5.42 20.92
N ILE A 414 -8.07 6.37 21.22
CA ILE A 414 -9.44 6.08 21.61
C ILE A 414 -10.27 5.58 20.43
N CYS A 415 -10.03 6.12 19.23
CA CYS A 415 -10.79 5.73 18.04
C CYS A 415 -10.32 4.42 17.39
N SER A 416 -9.07 3.98 17.61
CA SER A 416 -8.58 2.69 17.10
C SER A 416 -9.16 1.47 17.82
N SER A 417 -9.80 1.65 18.99
CA SER A 417 -10.40 0.60 19.79
C SER A 417 -11.94 0.53 19.72
N LEU A 418 -12.60 1.41 18.97
CA LEU A 418 -14.04 1.36 18.79
C LEU A 418 -14.42 0.39 17.67
N THR A 419 -14.70 -0.85 18.04
CA THR A 419 -15.33 -1.85 17.17
C THR A 419 -16.74 -1.39 16.82
N ILE A 420 -16.98 -1.06 15.53
CA ILE A 420 -18.31 -0.67 15.01
C ILE A 420 -19.20 -1.92 14.81
N SER A 421 -19.22 -2.84 15.74
CA SER A 421 -20.02 -4.07 15.64
C SER A 421 -21.47 -3.94 16.10
N ARG A 422 -21.92 -2.77 16.60
CA ARG A 422 -23.26 -2.65 17.23
C ARG A 422 -24.28 -1.71 16.58
N ALA A 423 -23.89 -0.89 15.58
CA ALA A 423 -24.82 0.12 15.08
C ALA A 423 -25.69 -0.29 13.89
N LEU A 424 -25.35 -1.34 13.14
CA LEU A 424 -26.04 -1.68 11.88
C LEU A 424 -26.46 -3.16 11.71
N GLY A 425 -26.40 -3.99 12.74
CA GLY A 425 -26.87 -5.39 12.65
C GLY A 425 -26.04 -6.28 11.70
N TRP A 426 -24.81 -5.88 11.37
CA TRP A 426 -23.88 -6.64 10.53
C TRP A 426 -22.80 -7.20 11.43
N ASP A 427 -22.87 -8.49 11.72
CA ASP A 427 -22.00 -9.13 12.70
C ASP A 427 -20.52 -9.26 12.32
N HIS A 428 -20.09 -8.82 11.13
CA HIS A 428 -18.70 -8.94 10.70
C HIS A 428 -18.35 -7.90 9.63
N CYS A 429 -17.79 -6.76 10.03
CA CYS A 429 -17.10 -5.86 9.12
C CYS A 429 -15.65 -5.67 9.58
N THR A 430 -14.69 -6.17 8.82
CA THR A 430 -13.25 -6.18 9.13
C THR A 430 -12.48 -4.99 8.54
N SER A 431 -13.13 -3.87 8.30
CA SER A 431 -12.47 -2.63 7.86
C SER A 431 -12.56 -1.58 8.95
N PHE A 432 -11.41 -1.16 9.48
CA PHE A 432 -11.33 -0.07 10.45
C PHE A 432 -11.13 1.24 9.70
N ALA A 433 -12.06 2.17 9.84
CA ALA A 433 -11.88 3.56 9.44
C ALA A 433 -11.78 4.43 10.70
N LEU A 434 -10.76 5.27 10.78
CA LEU A 434 -10.61 6.28 11.84
C LEU A 434 -10.94 7.64 11.24
N CYS A 435 -11.99 8.30 11.74
CA CYS A 435 -12.30 9.67 11.38
C CYS A 435 -11.92 10.59 12.53
N ILE A 436 -11.14 11.63 12.26
CA ILE A 436 -10.80 12.68 13.23
C ILE A 436 -11.40 13.97 12.74
N GLU A 437 -12.35 14.51 13.48
CA GLU A 437 -12.83 15.88 13.32
C GLU A 437 -12.27 16.73 14.46
N TYR A 438 -11.46 17.72 14.13
CA TYR A 438 -10.92 18.67 15.10
C TYR A 438 -11.81 19.92 15.12
N SER A 439 -12.50 20.15 16.24
CA SER A 439 -13.28 21.38 16.45
C SER A 439 -12.44 22.40 17.23
N ARG A 440 -12.28 23.60 16.68
CA ARG A 440 -11.63 24.74 17.34
C ARG A 440 -12.39 25.28 18.57
N SER A 441 -13.59 24.79 18.82
CA SER A 441 -14.44 25.27 19.93
C SER A 441 -14.75 24.14 20.89
N GLY A 442 -13.85 23.70 21.68
CA GLY A 442 -13.99 23.01 23.00
C GLY A 442 -15.22 22.16 23.35
N HIS A 443 -16.10 21.81 22.43
CA HIS A 443 -17.34 21.07 22.71
C HIS A 443 -17.50 19.94 21.69
N THR A 444 -17.52 18.71 22.22
CA THR A 444 -17.92 17.43 21.64
C THR A 444 -17.35 17.08 20.25
N ALA A 445 -16.35 16.19 20.24
CA ALA A 445 -15.92 15.48 19.06
C ALA A 445 -17.02 14.54 18.58
N THR A 446 -17.59 14.82 17.40
CA THR A 446 -18.52 13.91 16.73
C THR A 446 -17.73 13.11 15.72
N CYS A 447 -17.53 11.82 15.97
CA CYS A 447 -16.95 10.90 15.01
C CYS A 447 -17.97 10.54 13.94
N VAL A 448 -17.76 10.96 12.70
CA VAL A 448 -18.55 10.50 11.56
C VAL A 448 -17.74 9.41 10.86
N CYS A 449 -18.20 8.16 10.94
CA CYS A 449 -17.62 7.04 10.21
C CYS A 449 -18.32 6.92 8.86
N LEU A 450 -17.59 7.20 7.77
CA LEU A 450 -18.03 6.88 6.42
C LEU A 450 -17.46 5.51 6.02
N PHE A 451 -18.36 4.55 5.78
CA PHE A 451 -18.02 3.23 5.28
C PHE A 451 -17.83 3.31 3.77
N LEU A 452 -16.67 2.92 3.29
CA LEU A 452 -16.43 2.70 1.89
C LEU A 452 -15.88 1.30 1.68
N SER A 453 -16.69 0.47 1.01
CA SER A 453 -16.23 -0.80 0.47
C SER A 453 -15.12 -0.52 -0.56
N SER A 454 -13.99 -1.21 -0.41
CA SER A 454 -12.89 -1.13 -1.37
C SER A 454 -13.34 -1.68 -2.73
N TRP A 455 -13.70 -0.81 -3.65
CA TRP A 455 -13.78 -1.13 -5.06
C TRP A 455 -12.40 -0.92 -5.64
N ASN A 456 -11.80 -1.98 -6.11
CA ASN A 456 -10.54 -1.92 -6.82
C ASN A 456 -10.74 -2.47 -8.22
N THR A 457 -10.76 -1.56 -9.18
CA THR A 457 -10.62 -1.89 -10.59
C THR A 457 -9.17 -1.68 -10.95
N SER A 458 -8.39 -2.74 -10.97
CA SER A 458 -7.11 -2.76 -11.67
C SER A 458 -7.18 -3.83 -12.73
N SER A 459 -7.31 -3.38 -13.96
CA SER A 459 -6.91 -4.11 -15.16
C SER A 459 -5.41 -4.35 -15.18
#